data_62f00ec5dd3c616a20dc3c5b6327ce17
#
_entry.id   62f00ec5dd3c616a20dc3c5b6327ce17
#
_cell.length_a   1.000
_cell.length_b   1.000
_cell.length_c   1.000
_cell.angle_alpha   90.00
_cell.angle_beta   90.00
_cell.angle_gamma   90.00
#
_symmetry.space_group_name_H-M   'P 1'
#
loop_
_entity.id
_entity.type
_entity.pdbx_description
1 polymer ?
#
loop_
_entity_poly.entity_id
_entity_poly.type
_entity_poly.pdbx_seq_one_letter_code
_entity_poly.pdbx_strand_id
1 'polypeptide(L)'
;MAEEKELQLDAEGLGDSGGGKKKLIIIIVAAVLVVGIGVGVGLFLMGGDDAEPETAEASEDVMETVEASKGPAIYIKFKPQFIINYQVANRQRYLQIHMEALTRDTEVAGAMDMHSPMIRSAIINLLSTQDFKFLRTAEGRASIRDTLTVEVNRLVTQETSIENGVEQILFTNFVIQ
;
A
#
# COMPACT_ATOMS: atom_id res chain seq x y z
N MET A 1 -60.79 25.28 -0.54
CA MET A 1 -61.14 24.05 0.14
C MET A 1 -59.82 23.31 0.27
N ALA A 2 -59.02 23.57 1.25
CA ALA A 2 -59.08 23.09 2.62
C ALA A 2 -59.01 21.57 2.68
N GLU A 3 -57.84 21.05 3.06
CA GLU A 3 -57.71 20.36 4.30
C GLU A 3 -56.25 19.97 4.59
N GLU A 4 -55.79 20.60 5.62
CA GLU A 4 -54.60 20.19 6.37
C GLU A 4 -54.86 18.82 7.02
N LYS A 5 -53.88 17.91 7.03
CA LYS A 5 -53.90 16.77 7.92
C LYS A 5 -52.53 16.62 8.58
N GLU A 6 -52.60 16.92 9.85
CA GLU A 6 -51.51 16.84 10.81
C GLU A 6 -50.85 15.47 10.89
N LEU A 7 -49.54 15.49 10.96
CA LEU A 7 -48.70 14.33 11.28
C LEU A 7 -48.69 14.15 12.82
N GLN A 8 -49.39 13.17 13.30
CA GLN A 8 -49.25 12.66 14.65
C GLN A 8 -48.03 11.74 14.73
N LEU A 9 -47.11 12.12 15.59
CA LEU A 9 -46.04 11.23 16.06
C LEU A 9 -46.59 10.22 17.02
N ASP A 10 -46.60 8.97 16.61
CA ASP A 10 -46.74 7.85 17.55
C ASP A 10 -45.37 7.32 17.92
N ALA A 11 -44.99 7.55 19.15
CA ALA A 11 -43.87 6.90 19.81
C ALA A 11 -44.42 5.69 20.59
N GLU A 12 -44.24 4.48 20.04
CA GLU A 12 -44.21 3.26 20.86
C GLU A 12 -43.69 2.08 20.05
N GLY A 13 -42.67 1.43 20.57
CA GLY A 13 -42.14 0.20 19.97
C GLY A 13 -40.77 -0.18 20.54
N LEU A 14 -40.70 -0.40 21.84
CA LEU A 14 -39.61 -1.11 22.51
C LEU A 14 -39.51 -2.53 21.98
N GLY A 15 -38.45 -2.86 21.28
CA GLY A 15 -38.03 -4.21 20.89
C GLY A 15 -36.59 -4.42 21.30
N ASP A 16 -36.41 -5.00 22.45
CA ASP A 16 -35.18 -5.51 23.02
C ASP A 16 -34.57 -6.60 22.12
N SER A 17 -33.29 -6.50 21.75
CA SER A 17 -32.35 -7.63 21.69
C SER A 17 -30.96 -7.22 21.17
N GLY A 18 -29.93 -7.38 21.99
CA GLY A 18 -28.56 -7.63 21.52
C GLY A 18 -27.64 -6.41 21.30
N GLY A 19 -27.16 -5.74 22.34
CA GLY A 19 -26.18 -4.69 22.13
C GLY A 19 -25.52 -4.08 23.36
N GLY A 20 -25.39 -4.84 24.47
CA GLY A 20 -24.79 -4.33 25.71
C GLY A 20 -23.38 -3.73 25.56
N LYS A 21 -22.59 -4.22 24.62
CA LYS A 21 -21.20 -3.73 24.41
C LYS A 21 -21.13 -2.39 23.69
N LYS A 22 -22.02 -2.11 22.72
CA LYS A 22 -22.03 -0.82 21.99
C LYS A 22 -22.52 0.33 22.86
N LYS A 23 -23.54 0.11 23.70
CA LYS A 23 -24.01 1.11 24.66
C LYS A 23 -22.96 1.42 25.71
N LEU A 24 -22.22 0.41 26.18
CA LEU A 24 -21.14 0.57 27.16
C LEU A 24 -19.97 1.39 26.57
N ILE A 25 -19.62 1.17 25.32
CA ILE A 25 -18.58 1.96 24.61
C ILE A 25 -19.02 3.43 24.48
N ILE A 26 -20.26 3.70 24.13
CA ILE A 26 -20.79 5.06 23.98
C ILE A 26 -20.76 5.80 25.33
N ILE A 27 -21.11 5.12 26.42
CA ILE A 27 -21.07 5.70 27.76
C ILE A 27 -19.63 6.02 28.19
N ILE A 28 -18.69 5.11 27.90
CA ILE A 28 -17.27 5.34 28.23
C ILE A 28 -16.70 6.52 27.42
N VAL A 29 -17.00 6.61 26.12
CA VAL A 29 -16.55 7.71 25.28
C VAL A 29 -17.13 9.05 25.76
N ALA A 30 -18.41 9.09 26.13
CA ALA A 30 -19.04 10.28 26.66
C ALA A 30 -18.43 10.71 28.01
N ALA A 31 -18.13 9.75 28.89
CA ALA A 31 -17.49 10.03 30.19
C ALA A 31 -16.06 10.60 30.03
N VAL A 32 -15.27 10.06 29.09
CA VAL A 32 -13.91 10.56 28.80
C VAL A 32 -13.94 11.99 28.23
N LEU A 33 -14.95 12.31 27.42
CA LEU A 33 -15.10 13.65 26.81
C LEU A 33 -15.48 14.70 27.88
N VAL A 34 -16.32 14.36 28.85
CA VAL A 34 -16.69 15.26 29.94
C VAL A 34 -15.51 15.53 30.88
N VAL A 35 -14.69 14.51 31.18
CA VAL A 35 -13.48 14.67 32.00
C VAL A 35 -12.41 15.51 31.28
N GLY A 36 -12.22 15.31 29.95
CA GLY A 36 -11.27 16.09 29.16
C GLY A 36 -11.59 17.60 29.12
N ILE A 37 -12.86 17.95 28.99
CA ILE A 37 -13.30 19.37 28.98
C ILE A 37 -13.18 19.98 30.37
N GLY A 38 -13.47 19.25 31.45
CA GLY A 38 -13.40 19.74 32.82
C GLY A 38 -11.97 20.12 33.26
N VAL A 39 -10.98 19.31 32.87
CA VAL A 39 -9.55 19.55 33.21
C VAL A 39 -8.99 20.73 32.39
N GLY A 40 -9.35 20.84 31.11
CA GLY A 40 -8.86 21.92 30.23
C GLY A 40 -9.34 23.32 30.68
N VAL A 41 -10.61 23.43 31.11
CA VAL A 41 -11.18 24.72 31.58
C VAL A 41 -10.68 25.09 32.99
N GLY A 42 -10.45 24.06 33.85
CA GLY A 42 -9.93 24.31 35.20
C GLY A 42 -8.51 24.87 35.22
N LEU A 43 -7.63 24.40 34.32
CA LEU A 43 -6.26 24.92 34.20
C LEU A 43 -6.18 26.29 33.53
N PHE A 44 -7.13 26.64 32.65
CA PHE A 44 -7.15 27.94 31.99
C PHE A 44 -7.62 29.09 32.90
N LEU A 45 -8.44 28.79 33.91
CA LEU A 45 -8.99 29.82 34.82
C LEU A 45 -8.15 30.05 36.09
N MET A 46 -7.08 29.25 36.33
CA MET A 46 -6.30 29.33 37.58
C MET A 46 -4.84 29.76 37.39
N GLY A 47 -4.42 30.12 36.17
CA GLY A 47 -3.07 30.53 35.84
C GLY A 47 -2.98 32.03 35.52
N GLY A 48 -2.85 32.84 36.52
CA GLY A 48 -2.37 34.20 36.41
C GLY A 48 -1.07 34.34 37.18
N ASP A 49 -0.11 35.00 36.51
CA ASP A 49 1.06 35.70 37.04
C ASP A 49 2.40 34.96 37.18
N ASP A 50 3.35 35.49 36.41
CA ASP A 50 4.80 35.63 36.57
C ASP A 50 5.63 34.53 37.24
N ALA A 51 6.45 33.86 36.37
CA ALA A 51 7.90 33.70 36.63
C ALA A 51 8.54 32.81 35.54
N GLU A 52 9.50 33.34 34.77
CA GLU A 52 10.60 32.51 34.27
C GLU A 52 11.29 31.80 35.44
N PRO A 53 11.58 30.53 35.37
CA PRO A 53 12.95 30.14 35.19
C PRO A 53 13.19 28.83 34.42
N GLU A 54 14.37 28.81 33.80
CA GLU A 54 15.32 27.70 33.64
C GLU A 54 14.83 26.28 33.30
N THR A 55 15.19 25.91 32.08
CA THR A 55 15.84 24.64 31.67
C THR A 55 15.71 23.46 32.63
N ALA A 56 14.86 22.52 32.26
CA ALA A 56 15.08 21.11 32.53
C ALA A 56 14.75 20.35 31.27
N GLU A 57 15.80 19.92 30.58
CA GLU A 57 15.80 18.94 29.51
C GLU A 57 15.18 17.65 30.03
N ALA A 58 13.95 17.37 29.61
CA ALA A 58 13.44 16.02 29.55
C ALA A 58 13.34 15.67 28.07
N SER A 59 14.37 15.06 27.58
CA SER A 59 14.42 14.39 26.27
C SER A 59 13.39 13.26 26.29
N GLU A 60 12.14 13.55 25.94
CA GLU A 60 11.27 12.53 25.38
C GLU A 60 11.72 12.34 23.94
N ASP A 61 12.53 11.30 23.78
CA ASP A 61 12.91 10.71 22.51
C ASP A 61 11.63 10.23 21.80
N VAL A 62 10.90 11.19 21.20
CA VAL A 62 9.93 10.87 20.18
C VAL A 62 10.75 10.40 19.01
N MET A 63 10.94 9.09 18.95
CA MET A 63 11.38 8.38 17.77
C MET A 63 10.34 8.66 16.68
N GLU A 64 10.41 9.87 16.13
CA GLU A 64 9.83 10.21 14.85
C GLU A 64 10.55 9.30 13.86
N THR A 65 9.90 8.19 13.55
CA THR A 65 10.28 7.36 12.41
C THR A 65 10.23 8.29 11.22
N VAL A 66 11.36 8.88 10.87
CA VAL A 66 11.56 9.61 9.63
C VAL A 66 11.37 8.55 8.55
N GLU A 67 10.13 8.37 8.11
CA GLU A 67 9.89 7.80 6.79
C GLU A 67 10.63 8.74 5.84
N ALA A 68 11.85 8.32 5.46
CA ALA A 68 12.62 8.99 4.45
C ALA A 68 11.67 9.20 3.28
N SER A 69 11.35 10.47 2.96
CA SER A 69 10.41 10.83 1.92
C SER A 69 10.93 10.23 0.62
N LYS A 70 10.39 9.07 0.25
CA LYS A 70 10.77 8.39 -0.98
C LYS A 70 10.48 9.35 -2.11
N GLY A 71 11.47 9.63 -2.95
CA GLY A 71 11.33 10.49 -4.12
C GLY A 71 10.13 10.09 -5.01
N PRO A 72 9.80 10.86 -6.04
CA PRO A 72 8.66 10.56 -6.92
C PRO A 72 8.83 9.18 -7.57
N ALA A 73 7.73 8.43 -7.67
CA ALA A 73 7.71 7.13 -8.30
C ALA A 73 7.86 7.26 -9.83
N ILE A 74 8.76 6.47 -10.41
CA ILE A 74 9.01 6.39 -11.86
C ILE A 74 8.58 5.00 -12.31
N TYR A 75 7.67 4.92 -13.29
CA TYR A 75 7.18 3.67 -13.85
C TYR A 75 7.76 3.46 -15.25
N ILE A 76 8.55 2.40 -15.40
CA ILE A 76 9.22 2.05 -16.65
C ILE A 76 8.46 0.90 -17.31
N LYS A 77 7.89 1.15 -18.49
CA LYS A 77 7.09 0.16 -19.23
C LYS A 77 7.97 -0.73 -20.08
N PHE A 78 7.85 -2.04 -19.91
CA PHE A 78 8.48 -3.00 -20.82
C PHE A 78 7.68 -3.13 -22.12
N LYS A 79 8.18 -2.55 -23.19
CA LYS A 79 7.58 -2.61 -24.53
C LYS A 79 8.47 -3.37 -25.51
N PRO A 80 7.90 -4.19 -26.41
CA PRO A 80 6.53 -4.68 -26.42
C PRO A 80 6.23 -5.64 -25.25
N GLN A 81 4.96 -6.06 -25.11
CA GLN A 81 4.54 -7.08 -24.15
C GLN A 81 5.33 -8.39 -24.28
N PHE A 82 5.34 -9.20 -23.23
CA PHE A 82 5.94 -10.53 -23.26
C PHE A 82 4.89 -11.57 -23.68
N ILE A 83 5.25 -12.44 -24.63
CA ILE A 83 4.43 -13.57 -25.04
C ILE A 83 5.32 -14.81 -24.91
N ILE A 84 4.94 -15.71 -24.00
CA ILE A 84 5.67 -16.94 -23.72
C ILE A 84 4.81 -18.13 -24.11
N ASN A 85 5.40 -19.06 -24.87
CA ASN A 85 4.75 -20.29 -25.31
C ASN A 85 5.11 -21.42 -24.35
N TYR A 86 4.11 -22.15 -23.88
CA TYR A 86 4.27 -23.35 -23.06
C TYR A 86 3.69 -24.56 -23.74
N GLN A 87 4.37 -25.68 -23.59
CA GLN A 87 3.85 -26.97 -24.04
C GLN A 87 3.30 -27.74 -22.84
N VAL A 88 1.98 -27.88 -22.75
CA VAL A 88 1.31 -28.55 -21.62
C VAL A 88 0.44 -29.68 -22.13
N ALA A 89 0.78 -30.93 -21.77
CA ALA A 89 0.02 -32.12 -22.18
C ALA A 89 -0.26 -32.17 -23.70
N ASN A 90 0.77 -31.96 -24.53
CA ASN A 90 0.71 -31.91 -25.99
C ASN A 90 -0.17 -30.81 -26.59
N ARG A 91 -0.48 -29.76 -25.78
CA ARG A 91 -1.20 -28.58 -26.26
C ARG A 91 -0.32 -27.36 -26.03
N GLN A 92 -0.32 -26.48 -27.04
CA GLN A 92 0.35 -25.18 -26.91
C GLN A 92 -0.51 -24.24 -26.09
N ARG A 93 0.12 -23.55 -25.15
CA ARG A 93 -0.48 -22.55 -24.26
C ARG A 93 0.30 -21.26 -24.33
N TYR A 94 -0.35 -20.15 -24.04
CA TYR A 94 0.26 -18.84 -24.12
C TYR A 94 0.12 -18.09 -22.79
N LEU A 95 1.19 -17.44 -22.40
CA LEU A 95 1.20 -16.44 -21.36
C LEU A 95 1.51 -15.11 -22.02
N GLN A 96 0.62 -14.13 -21.84
CA GLN A 96 0.82 -12.76 -22.28
C GLN A 96 0.85 -11.84 -21.06
N ILE A 97 1.95 -11.08 -20.91
CA ILE A 97 2.13 -10.20 -19.76
C ILE A 97 2.54 -8.79 -20.23
N HIS A 98 1.87 -7.78 -19.69
CA HIS A 98 2.36 -6.41 -19.67
C HIS A 98 2.93 -6.13 -18.29
N MET A 99 4.12 -5.55 -18.25
CA MET A 99 4.83 -5.28 -17.01
C MET A 99 5.38 -3.86 -16.98
N GLU A 100 5.48 -3.32 -15.78
CA GLU A 100 6.17 -2.07 -15.48
C GLU A 100 7.10 -2.29 -14.30
N ALA A 101 8.26 -1.64 -14.30
CA ALA A 101 9.14 -1.58 -13.16
C ALA A 101 8.91 -0.28 -12.41
N LEU A 102 8.87 -0.34 -11.09
CA LEU A 102 8.82 0.81 -10.21
C LEU A 102 10.21 1.09 -9.65
N THR A 103 10.69 2.29 -9.88
CA THR A 103 11.90 2.83 -9.24
C THR A 103 11.64 4.26 -8.76
N ARG A 104 12.55 4.81 -7.95
CA ARG A 104 12.59 6.24 -7.58
C ARG A 104 13.91 6.90 -7.95
N ASP A 105 14.78 6.14 -8.59
CA ASP A 105 16.10 6.57 -9.01
C ASP A 105 16.10 6.79 -10.53
N THR A 106 16.48 7.98 -10.95
CA THR A 106 16.56 8.37 -12.37
C THR A 106 17.71 7.68 -13.09
N GLU A 107 18.81 7.37 -12.40
CA GLU A 107 19.94 6.64 -12.95
C GLU A 107 19.54 5.19 -13.25
N VAL A 108 18.84 4.55 -12.32
CA VAL A 108 18.25 3.21 -12.51
C VAL A 108 17.29 3.20 -13.70
N ALA A 109 16.44 4.23 -13.82
CA ALA A 109 15.52 4.35 -14.95
C ALA A 109 16.26 4.45 -16.29
N GLY A 110 17.30 5.26 -16.35
CA GLY A 110 18.16 5.39 -17.53
C GLY A 110 18.91 4.10 -17.89
N ALA A 111 19.43 3.40 -16.88
CA ALA A 111 20.11 2.12 -17.08
C ALA A 111 19.13 1.03 -17.59
N MET A 112 17.91 0.99 -17.09
CA MET A 112 16.89 0.05 -17.56
C MET A 112 16.52 0.28 -19.04
N ASP A 113 16.43 1.52 -19.49
CA ASP A 113 16.18 1.83 -20.89
C ASP A 113 17.39 1.45 -21.77
N MET A 114 18.60 1.78 -21.33
CA MET A 114 19.85 1.49 -22.08
C MET A 114 20.07 -0.03 -22.20
N HIS A 115 19.87 -0.79 -21.13
CA HIS A 115 20.10 -2.25 -21.06
C HIS A 115 18.81 -3.05 -21.27
N SER A 116 17.77 -2.42 -21.82
CA SER A 116 16.47 -3.06 -22.07
C SER A 116 16.55 -4.40 -22.80
N PRO A 117 17.38 -4.62 -23.83
CA PRO A 117 17.47 -5.92 -24.50
C PRO A 117 17.98 -7.04 -23.59
N MET A 118 18.98 -6.74 -22.73
CA MET A 118 19.53 -7.70 -21.77
C MET A 118 18.48 -8.09 -20.72
N ILE A 119 17.83 -7.08 -20.14
CA ILE A 119 16.79 -7.27 -19.13
C ILE A 119 15.62 -8.09 -19.72
N ARG A 120 15.18 -7.76 -20.94
CA ARG A 120 14.11 -8.50 -21.62
C ARG A 120 14.48 -9.96 -21.85
N SER A 121 15.72 -10.24 -22.27
CA SER A 121 16.19 -11.60 -22.46
C SER A 121 16.14 -12.40 -21.17
N ALA A 122 16.60 -11.85 -20.07
CA ALA A 122 16.57 -12.48 -18.76
C ALA A 122 15.12 -12.76 -18.29
N ILE A 123 14.22 -11.79 -18.45
CA ILE A 123 12.79 -11.96 -18.15
C ILE A 123 12.16 -13.10 -18.96
N ILE A 124 12.42 -13.15 -20.28
CA ILE A 124 11.91 -14.23 -21.16
C ILE A 124 12.42 -15.58 -20.69
N ASN A 125 13.72 -15.70 -20.41
CA ASN A 125 14.32 -16.93 -19.93
C ASN A 125 13.70 -17.38 -18.61
N LEU A 126 13.56 -16.47 -17.64
CA LEU A 126 12.98 -16.76 -16.34
C LEU A 126 11.52 -17.19 -16.45
N LEU A 127 10.71 -16.49 -17.24
CA LEU A 127 9.30 -16.85 -17.48
C LEU A 127 9.19 -18.22 -18.18
N SER A 128 10.06 -18.53 -19.16
CA SER A 128 10.00 -19.77 -19.93
C SER A 128 10.30 -21.03 -19.10
N THR A 129 10.99 -20.88 -17.97
CA THR A 129 11.33 -22.00 -17.07
C THR A 129 10.26 -22.27 -16.01
N GLN A 130 9.25 -21.43 -15.90
CA GLN A 130 8.21 -21.56 -14.88
C GLN A 130 7.19 -22.64 -15.20
N ASP A 131 6.62 -23.26 -14.16
CA ASP A 131 5.48 -24.17 -14.33
C ASP A 131 4.21 -23.40 -14.69
N PHE A 132 3.63 -23.75 -15.83
CA PHE A 132 2.42 -23.08 -16.33
C PHE A 132 1.22 -23.22 -15.39
N LYS A 133 1.08 -24.36 -14.69
CA LYS A 133 -0.03 -24.57 -13.75
C LYS A 133 0.13 -23.69 -12.53
N PHE A 134 1.38 -23.55 -12.05
CA PHE A 134 1.69 -22.67 -10.91
C PHE A 134 1.40 -21.21 -11.23
N LEU A 135 1.76 -20.72 -12.42
CA LEU A 135 1.48 -19.36 -12.86
C LEU A 135 -0.02 -19.00 -12.91
N ARG A 136 -0.92 -19.99 -12.97
CA ARG A 136 -2.36 -19.78 -12.92
C ARG A 136 -2.87 -19.47 -11.51
N THR A 137 -2.10 -19.77 -10.48
CA THR A 137 -2.47 -19.48 -9.08
C THR A 137 -2.10 -18.04 -8.70
N ALA A 138 -2.77 -17.51 -7.69
CA ALA A 138 -2.41 -16.20 -7.14
C ALA A 138 -1.01 -16.20 -6.52
N GLU A 139 -0.67 -17.29 -5.84
CA GLU A 139 0.65 -17.52 -5.23
C GLU A 139 1.75 -17.55 -6.29
N GLY A 140 1.56 -18.31 -7.39
CA GLY A 140 2.52 -18.37 -8.50
C GLY A 140 2.77 -17.02 -9.14
N ARG A 141 1.71 -16.19 -9.31
CA ARG A 141 1.86 -14.83 -9.83
C ARG A 141 2.61 -13.91 -8.86
N ALA A 142 2.39 -14.05 -7.57
CA ALA A 142 3.15 -13.30 -6.56
C ALA A 142 4.62 -13.72 -6.56
N SER A 143 4.88 -15.03 -6.50
CA SER A 143 6.24 -15.58 -6.50
C SER A 143 7.05 -15.17 -7.74
N ILE A 144 6.46 -15.24 -8.93
CA ILE A 144 7.19 -14.86 -10.16
C ILE A 144 7.45 -13.34 -10.21
N ARG A 145 6.53 -12.51 -9.71
CA ARG A 145 6.76 -11.07 -9.62
C ARG A 145 7.98 -10.76 -8.74
N ASP A 146 8.06 -11.40 -7.58
CA ASP A 146 9.16 -11.18 -6.63
C ASP A 146 10.49 -11.71 -7.20
N THR A 147 10.47 -12.87 -7.86
CA THR A 147 11.65 -13.42 -8.55
C THR A 147 12.12 -12.52 -9.69
N LEU A 148 11.19 -11.95 -10.47
CA LEU A 148 11.51 -10.98 -11.53
C LEU A 148 12.12 -9.70 -10.95
N THR A 149 11.61 -9.23 -9.82
CA THR A 149 12.16 -8.03 -9.14
C THR A 149 13.60 -8.27 -8.72
N VAL A 150 13.90 -9.43 -8.14
CA VAL A 150 15.28 -9.81 -7.76
C VAL A 150 16.20 -9.89 -8.98
N GLU A 151 15.76 -10.55 -10.06
CA GLU A 151 16.59 -10.71 -11.25
C GLU A 151 16.86 -9.39 -11.97
N VAL A 152 15.85 -8.52 -12.10
CA VAL A 152 16.03 -7.20 -12.70
C VAL A 152 16.95 -6.34 -11.84
N ASN A 153 16.80 -6.35 -10.50
CA ASN A 153 17.73 -5.65 -9.61
C ASN A 153 19.15 -6.16 -9.79
N ARG A 154 19.37 -7.46 -9.84
CA ARG A 154 20.70 -8.05 -10.06
C ARG A 154 21.36 -7.51 -11.33
N LEU A 155 20.60 -7.43 -12.44
CA LEU A 155 21.11 -6.90 -13.71
C LEU A 155 21.39 -5.40 -13.64
N VAL A 156 20.50 -4.63 -13.07
CA VAL A 156 20.65 -3.17 -12.91
C VAL A 156 21.83 -2.85 -11.99
N THR A 157 22.00 -3.57 -10.89
CA THR A 157 23.15 -3.39 -9.98
C THR A 157 24.49 -3.65 -10.69
N GLN A 158 24.54 -4.62 -11.60
CA GLN A 158 25.77 -4.87 -12.38
C GLN A 158 26.18 -3.70 -13.27
N GLU A 159 25.22 -2.92 -13.76
CA GLU A 159 25.47 -1.81 -14.69
C GLU A 159 25.59 -0.45 -13.98
N THR A 160 24.95 -0.28 -12.82
CA THR A 160 24.91 1.02 -12.10
C THR A 160 25.63 1.01 -10.77
N SER A 161 25.93 -0.17 -10.21
CA SER A 161 26.38 -0.37 -8.82
C SER A 161 25.34 0.08 -7.77
N ILE A 162 24.11 0.40 -8.17
CA ILE A 162 23.00 0.76 -7.27
C ILE A 162 22.26 -0.52 -6.87
N GLU A 163 22.30 -0.83 -5.59
CA GLU A 163 21.58 -1.98 -5.04
C GLU A 163 20.10 -1.65 -4.78
N ASN A 164 19.22 -2.62 -5.08
CA ASN A 164 17.79 -2.51 -4.85
C ASN A 164 17.14 -1.25 -5.48
N GLY A 165 17.67 -0.80 -6.60
CA GLY A 165 17.18 0.39 -7.30
C GLY A 165 15.79 0.21 -7.92
N VAL A 166 15.38 -1.02 -8.22
CA VAL A 166 14.00 -1.37 -8.64
C VAL A 166 13.23 -1.86 -7.42
N GLU A 167 12.21 -1.10 -7.00
CA GLU A 167 11.40 -1.45 -5.83
C GLU A 167 10.52 -2.68 -6.09
N GLN A 168 9.89 -2.73 -7.27
CA GLN A 168 8.95 -3.79 -7.61
C GLN A 168 8.70 -3.89 -9.12
N ILE A 169 8.45 -5.10 -9.59
CA ILE A 169 7.84 -5.36 -10.90
C ILE A 169 6.32 -5.44 -10.73
N LEU A 170 5.59 -4.73 -11.58
CA LEU A 170 4.13 -4.65 -11.58
C LEU A 170 3.58 -5.34 -12.83
N PHE A 171 2.61 -6.23 -12.66
CA PHE A 171 1.86 -6.81 -13.79
C PHE A 171 0.64 -5.94 -14.05
N THR A 172 0.64 -5.22 -15.17
CA THR A 172 -0.50 -4.38 -15.59
C THR A 172 -1.52 -5.17 -16.41
N ASN A 173 -1.11 -6.27 -17.02
CA ASN A 173 -1.98 -7.25 -17.66
C ASN A 173 -1.35 -8.65 -17.57
N PHE A 174 -2.16 -9.66 -17.25
CA PHE A 174 -1.69 -11.04 -17.12
C PHE A 174 -2.74 -12.00 -17.65
N VAL A 175 -2.53 -12.51 -18.87
CA VAL A 175 -3.47 -13.39 -19.57
C VAL A 175 -2.82 -14.74 -19.81
N ILE A 176 -3.52 -15.82 -19.42
CA ILE A 176 -3.13 -17.20 -19.66
C ILE A 176 -4.20 -17.87 -20.52
N GLN A 177 -3.81 -18.46 -21.64
CA GLN A 177 -4.70 -19.15 -22.59
C GLN A 177 -4.19 -20.56 -22.91
#